data_11a02f0b437eb9b1f300143c85c56a40
#
_entry.id   11a02f0b437eb9b1f300143c85c56a40
#
_cell.length_a   1.000
_cell.length_b   1.000
_cell.length_c   1.000
_cell.angle_alpha   90.00
_cell.angle_beta   90.00
_cell.angle_gamma   90.00
#
_symmetry.space_group_name_H-M   'P 1'
#
loop_
_entity.id
_entity.type
_entity.pdbx_description
1 polymer ?
#
loop_
_entity_poly.entity_id
_entity_poly.type
_entity_poly.pdbx_seq_one_letter_code
_entity_poly.pdbx_strand_id
1 'polypeptide(L)'
;TLTSYDAIDKAFADLQNQIDSGKLKDKYPQLEAVEEYAAKETWIPGLHTLNAPLACEYSSATELRNSDQLGLKYADSLKALLDLETKYTTSKDDLSKLNAVDYSSEIGGGLAIERVAVVQQGNWIGPELSGIDEEVANKMGILPIPLKGVKEDCIPTGISIYWCINSQSGDKEKEASKEFLKWLFQSDEGKQIVVNDFGFVPAFNNYDDVEITDPLSKEVKRYIDEGKTLPWVMGGFPSGYEPKAAADFQGYFSGEYTFDQMVDQLKADFVELKK
;
A
#
# COMPACT_ATOMS: atom_id res chain seq x y z
N THR A 1 18.44 11.11 5.45
CA THR A 1 17.73 9.97 4.80
C THR A 1 16.37 9.83 5.46
N LEU A 2 15.32 9.61 4.66
CA LEU A 2 13.94 9.47 5.13
C LEU A 2 13.68 7.98 5.49
N THR A 3 14.32 7.52 6.56
CA THR A 3 14.31 6.11 6.99
C THR A 3 13.76 5.90 8.39
N SER A 4 13.21 6.96 8.99
CA SER A 4 12.56 6.88 10.30
C SER A 4 11.30 7.73 10.32
N TYR A 5 10.38 7.38 11.21
CA TYR A 5 9.14 8.15 11.45
C TYR A 5 9.43 9.63 11.64
N ASP A 6 10.32 9.97 12.59
CA ASP A 6 10.59 11.37 12.92
C ASP A 6 11.25 12.14 11.77
N ALA A 7 12.06 11.47 10.93
CA ALA A 7 12.67 12.09 9.75
C ALA A 7 11.63 12.36 8.65
N ILE A 8 10.70 11.44 8.43
CA ILE A 8 9.61 11.58 7.46
C ILE A 8 8.61 12.64 7.93
N ASP A 9 8.14 12.57 9.18
CA ASP A 9 7.21 13.57 9.75
C ASP A 9 7.80 14.99 9.66
N LYS A 10 9.09 15.13 9.99
CA LYS A 10 9.78 16.42 9.85
C LYS A 10 9.84 16.89 8.40
N ALA A 11 10.15 16.01 7.46
CA ALA A 11 10.21 16.37 6.04
C ALA A 11 8.83 16.77 5.50
N PHE A 12 7.78 16.05 5.89
CA PHE A 12 6.40 16.37 5.54
C PHE A 12 5.98 17.71 6.13
N ALA A 13 6.30 17.97 7.41
CA ALA A 13 6.05 19.28 8.03
C ALA A 13 6.77 20.43 7.32
N ASP A 14 8.05 20.24 6.98
CA ASP A 14 8.85 21.24 6.28
C ASP A 14 8.29 21.50 4.87
N LEU A 15 7.84 20.45 4.16
CA LEU A 15 7.22 20.58 2.84
C LEU A 15 5.85 21.27 2.93
N GLN A 16 4.99 20.86 3.87
CA GLN A 16 3.69 21.51 4.08
C GLN A 16 3.84 23.01 4.39
N ASN A 17 4.80 23.38 5.24
CA ASN A 17 5.09 24.80 5.52
C ASN A 17 5.51 25.58 4.26
N GLN A 18 6.24 24.95 3.33
CA GLN A 18 6.60 25.58 2.04
C GLN A 18 5.40 25.72 1.12
N ILE A 19 4.47 24.74 1.13
CA ILE A 19 3.20 24.80 0.40
C ILE A 19 2.35 25.95 0.96
N ASP A 20 2.09 25.95 2.25
CA ASP A 20 1.22 26.92 2.94
C ASP A 20 1.75 28.37 2.81
N SER A 21 3.07 28.56 2.77
CA SER A 21 3.69 29.86 2.56
C SER A 21 3.71 30.31 1.09
N GLY A 22 3.29 29.49 0.15
CA GLY A 22 3.30 29.76 -1.29
C GLY A 22 4.70 29.72 -1.93
N LYS A 23 5.74 29.31 -1.18
CA LYS A 23 7.13 29.28 -1.68
C LYS A 23 7.33 28.36 -2.89
N LEU A 24 6.49 27.35 -3.03
CA LEU A 24 6.57 26.37 -4.10
C LEU A 24 5.64 26.67 -5.28
N LYS A 25 4.77 27.69 -5.18
CA LYS A 25 3.68 27.95 -6.11
C LYS A 25 4.14 28.23 -7.56
N ASP A 26 5.30 28.88 -7.72
CA ASP A 26 5.84 29.18 -9.05
C ASP A 26 6.33 27.91 -9.77
N LYS A 27 6.81 26.91 -9.01
CA LYS A 27 7.35 25.68 -9.55
C LYS A 27 6.30 24.57 -9.64
N TYR A 28 5.43 24.49 -8.65
CA TYR A 28 4.37 23.49 -8.50
C TYR A 28 3.03 24.20 -8.24
N PRO A 29 2.40 24.76 -9.29
CA PRO A 29 1.21 25.61 -9.11
C PRO A 29 -0.02 24.86 -8.60
N GLN A 30 -0.06 23.54 -8.78
CA GLN A 30 -1.16 22.68 -8.35
C GLN A 30 -0.97 22.07 -6.95
N LEU A 31 0.24 22.19 -6.36
CA LEU A 31 0.58 21.51 -5.11
C LEU A 31 -0.18 22.13 -3.94
N GLU A 32 -1.09 21.38 -3.34
CA GLU A 32 -1.99 21.79 -2.26
C GLU A 32 -1.64 21.14 -0.91
N ALA A 33 -1.14 19.91 -0.91
CA ALA A 33 -0.79 19.16 0.28
C ALA A 33 0.40 18.24 0.03
N VAL A 34 0.99 17.73 1.12
CA VAL A 34 2.07 16.75 1.00
C VAL A 34 1.52 15.41 0.56
N GLU A 35 0.39 14.99 1.12
CA GLU A 35 -0.13 13.63 0.98
C GLU A 35 -1.62 13.62 0.62
N GLU A 36 -2.07 12.53 0.00
CA GLU A 36 -3.46 12.14 -0.09
C GLU A 36 -3.59 10.69 0.36
N TYR A 37 -4.73 10.37 0.98
CA TYR A 37 -5.02 9.05 1.53
C TYR A 37 -6.42 8.59 1.11
N ALA A 38 -6.49 7.58 0.25
CA ALA A 38 -7.74 7.11 -0.33
C ALA A 38 -8.50 6.16 0.61
N ALA A 39 -9.07 6.68 1.70
CA ALA A 39 -9.79 5.88 2.69
C ALA A 39 -11.11 5.28 2.19
N LYS A 40 -11.62 5.69 1.02
CA LYS A 40 -12.76 5.06 0.36
C LYS A 40 -12.44 3.65 -0.13
N GLU A 41 -11.18 3.41 -0.51
CA GLU A 41 -10.71 2.10 -0.93
C GLU A 41 -10.52 1.18 0.28
N THR A 42 -11.31 0.11 0.38
CA THR A 42 -11.30 -0.77 1.57
C THR A 42 -9.95 -1.41 1.82
N TRP A 43 -9.18 -1.67 0.76
CA TRP A 43 -7.87 -2.31 0.83
C TRP A 43 -6.76 -1.38 1.33
N ILE A 44 -6.92 -0.05 1.28
CA ILE A 44 -5.91 0.88 1.83
C ILE A 44 -5.92 0.83 3.35
N PRO A 45 -6.95 1.26 4.07
CA PRO A 45 -6.95 1.16 5.53
C PRO A 45 -7.02 -0.29 6.03
N GLY A 46 -7.87 -1.13 5.42
CA GLY A 46 -8.16 -2.48 5.89
C GLY A 46 -7.07 -3.52 5.61
N LEU A 47 -6.20 -3.29 4.61
CA LEU A 47 -5.06 -4.17 4.33
C LEU A 47 -3.72 -3.45 4.51
N HIS A 48 -3.46 -2.38 3.76
CA HIS A 48 -2.11 -1.78 3.71
C HIS A 48 -1.70 -1.19 5.05
N THR A 49 -2.47 -0.23 5.57
CA THR A 49 -2.15 0.43 6.85
C THR A 49 -2.17 -0.59 8.00
N LEU A 50 -3.16 -1.48 8.01
CA LEU A 50 -3.29 -2.49 9.06
C LEU A 50 -2.19 -3.58 8.98
N ASN A 51 -1.62 -3.85 7.80
CA ASN A 51 -0.52 -4.81 7.68
C ASN A 51 0.72 -4.40 8.50
N ALA A 52 1.04 -3.12 8.57
CA ALA A 52 2.28 -2.67 9.19
C ALA A 52 2.44 -3.14 10.66
N PRO A 53 1.49 -2.89 11.59
CA PRO A 53 1.58 -3.39 12.95
C PRO A 53 1.48 -4.92 13.02
N LEU A 54 0.62 -5.54 12.20
CA LEU A 54 0.40 -6.99 12.24
C LEU A 54 1.60 -7.77 11.70
N ALA A 55 2.30 -7.26 10.70
CA ALA A 55 3.53 -7.86 10.16
C ALA A 55 4.72 -7.81 11.15
N CYS A 56 4.64 -6.97 12.18
CA CYS A 56 5.59 -6.97 13.30
C CYS A 56 5.19 -7.92 14.42
N GLU A 57 3.96 -8.42 14.40
CA GLU A 57 3.41 -9.34 15.40
C GLU A 57 3.33 -10.78 14.89
N TYR A 58 2.96 -10.95 13.61
CA TYR A 58 2.83 -12.25 12.95
C TYR A 58 3.89 -12.38 11.86
N SER A 59 4.59 -13.53 11.82
CA SER A 59 5.64 -13.80 10.84
C SER A 59 5.12 -14.23 9.47
N SER A 60 3.85 -14.59 9.37
CA SER A 60 3.23 -15.07 8.14
C SER A 60 1.69 -14.98 8.16
N ALA A 61 1.08 -14.99 6.96
CA ALA A 61 -0.36 -15.12 6.80
C ALA A 61 -0.92 -16.40 7.47
N THR A 62 -0.15 -17.49 7.47
CA THR A 62 -0.56 -18.75 8.12
C THR A 62 -0.63 -18.59 9.64
N GLU A 63 0.31 -17.89 10.25
CA GLU A 63 0.30 -17.60 11.68
C GLU A 63 -0.91 -16.76 12.06
N LEU A 64 -1.17 -15.67 11.33
CA LEU A 64 -2.36 -14.83 11.54
C LEU A 64 -3.65 -15.64 11.35
N ARG A 65 -3.73 -16.47 10.31
CA ARG A 65 -4.90 -17.33 10.04
C ARG A 65 -5.18 -18.29 11.19
N ASN A 66 -4.17 -18.80 11.86
CA ASN A 66 -4.30 -19.76 12.97
C ASN A 66 -4.51 -19.07 14.32
N SER A 67 -4.42 -17.74 14.39
CA SER A 67 -4.70 -17.01 15.63
C SER A 67 -6.21 -16.92 15.89
N ASP A 68 -6.65 -17.17 17.12
CA ASP A 68 -8.05 -17.02 17.49
C ASP A 68 -8.47 -15.57 17.73
N GLN A 69 -7.50 -14.67 17.85
CA GLN A 69 -7.70 -13.26 18.15
C GLN A 69 -6.74 -12.40 17.33
N LEU A 70 -7.14 -11.18 17.04
CA LEU A 70 -6.25 -10.15 16.49
C LEU A 70 -5.53 -9.46 17.66
N GLY A 71 -4.21 -9.54 17.69
CA GLY A 71 -3.41 -9.01 18.80
C GLY A 71 -3.41 -7.48 18.85
N LEU A 72 -2.93 -6.84 17.77
CA LEU A 72 -2.71 -5.39 17.67
C LEU A 72 -1.87 -4.84 18.85
N LYS A 73 -0.82 -5.55 19.19
CA LYS A 73 0.07 -5.16 20.29
C LYS A 73 0.83 -3.85 20.04
N TYR A 74 0.93 -3.44 18.77
CA TYR A 74 1.55 -2.19 18.35
C TYR A 74 0.52 -1.11 17.99
N ALA A 75 -0.61 -1.05 18.72
CA ALA A 75 -1.69 -0.09 18.47
C ALA A 75 -1.21 1.37 18.56
N ASP A 76 -0.33 1.72 19.51
CA ASP A 76 0.22 3.06 19.63
C ASP A 76 1.06 3.46 18.38
N SER A 77 1.80 2.51 17.82
CA SER A 77 2.56 2.73 16.59
C SER A 77 1.66 2.80 15.36
N LEU A 78 0.54 2.06 15.34
CA LEU A 78 -0.51 2.22 14.33
C LEU A 78 -1.15 3.61 14.42
N LYS A 79 -1.42 4.11 15.64
CA LYS A 79 -1.94 5.48 15.83
C LYS A 79 -0.99 6.52 15.24
N ALA A 80 0.30 6.38 15.54
CA ALA A 80 1.31 7.28 14.99
C ALA A 80 1.39 7.20 13.45
N LEU A 81 1.28 6.00 12.87
CA LEU A 81 1.25 5.82 11.41
C LEU A 81 0.04 6.51 10.79
N LEU A 82 -1.16 6.30 11.33
CA LEU A 82 -2.38 6.98 10.88
C LEU A 82 -2.27 8.50 10.99
N ASP A 83 -1.69 8.99 12.08
CA ASP A 83 -1.48 10.43 12.24
C ASP A 83 -0.53 10.97 11.16
N LEU A 84 0.51 10.22 10.77
CA LEU A 84 1.41 10.60 9.68
C LEU A 84 0.69 10.60 8.33
N GLU A 85 -0.05 9.53 8.00
CA GLU A 85 -0.78 9.33 6.74
C GLU A 85 -1.97 10.31 6.55
N THR A 86 -2.42 11.01 7.59
CA THR A 86 -3.60 11.89 7.51
C THR A 86 -3.31 13.37 7.78
N LYS A 87 -2.29 13.66 8.56
CA LYS A 87 -1.96 15.01 9.07
C LYS A 87 -1.59 16.01 7.98
N TYR A 88 -1.06 15.55 6.86
CA TYR A 88 -0.54 16.40 5.78
C TYR A 88 -1.34 16.25 4.48
N THR A 89 -2.57 15.73 4.58
CA THR A 89 -3.48 15.57 3.43
C THR A 89 -4.25 16.84 3.12
N THR A 90 -4.91 16.86 1.96
CA THR A 90 -5.87 17.92 1.60
C THR A 90 -7.06 17.97 2.57
N SER A 91 -7.30 16.91 3.33
CA SER A 91 -8.40 16.72 4.28
C SER A 91 -7.98 16.87 5.75
N LYS A 92 -6.78 17.37 6.04
CA LYS A 92 -6.20 17.48 7.39
C LYS A 92 -7.09 18.18 8.44
N ASP A 93 -7.94 19.11 8.01
CA ASP A 93 -8.86 19.85 8.89
C ASP A 93 -10.20 19.15 9.12
N ASP A 94 -10.51 18.12 8.33
CA ASP A 94 -11.74 17.32 8.39
C ASP A 94 -11.49 15.94 7.80
N LEU A 95 -11.03 15.01 8.62
CA LEU A 95 -10.65 13.67 8.20
C LEU A 95 -11.81 12.86 7.61
N SER A 96 -13.07 13.23 7.89
CA SER A 96 -14.24 12.55 7.30
C SER A 96 -14.25 12.61 5.78
N LYS A 97 -13.61 13.61 5.18
CA LYS A 97 -13.48 13.78 3.73
C LYS A 97 -12.59 12.71 3.08
N LEU A 98 -11.67 12.11 3.82
CA LEU A 98 -10.84 11.01 3.34
C LEU A 98 -11.70 9.82 2.89
N ASN A 99 -12.86 9.61 3.52
CA ASN A 99 -13.81 8.55 3.17
C ASN A 99 -14.46 8.73 1.78
N ALA A 100 -14.29 9.89 1.15
CA ALA A 100 -14.73 10.14 -0.22
C ALA A 100 -13.59 10.06 -1.25
N VAL A 101 -12.34 10.05 -0.80
CA VAL A 101 -11.17 9.94 -1.68
C VAL A 101 -11.05 8.50 -2.16
N ASP A 102 -11.17 8.30 -3.47
CA ASP A 102 -10.94 7.02 -4.15
C ASP A 102 -9.59 6.99 -4.87
N TYR A 103 -9.23 5.80 -5.35
CA TYR A 103 -7.98 5.56 -6.06
C TYR A 103 -7.76 6.51 -7.25
N SER A 104 -8.80 6.75 -8.06
CA SER A 104 -8.69 7.65 -9.22
C SER A 104 -8.42 9.09 -8.79
N SER A 105 -9.06 9.55 -7.71
CA SER A 105 -8.85 10.89 -7.14
C SER A 105 -7.45 11.03 -6.55
N GLU A 106 -6.93 9.98 -5.91
CA GLU A 106 -5.60 9.95 -5.32
C GLU A 106 -4.49 9.94 -6.38
N ILE A 107 -4.59 9.07 -7.40
CA ILE A 107 -3.55 8.90 -8.41
C ILE A 107 -3.72 9.92 -9.54
N GLY A 108 -4.81 9.87 -10.29
CA GLY A 108 -5.02 10.74 -11.46
C GLY A 108 -5.30 12.19 -11.09
N GLY A 109 -6.13 12.42 -10.08
CA GLY A 109 -6.51 13.74 -9.59
C GLY A 109 -5.58 14.34 -8.53
N GLY A 110 -4.62 13.56 -8.03
CA GLY A 110 -3.69 13.94 -6.99
C GLY A 110 -2.23 13.90 -7.46
N LEU A 111 -1.65 12.70 -7.44
CA LEU A 111 -0.21 12.51 -7.68
C LEU A 111 0.20 12.84 -9.12
N ALA A 112 -0.54 12.36 -10.12
CA ALA A 112 -0.18 12.52 -11.54
C ALA A 112 -0.20 13.98 -12.02
N ILE A 113 -0.97 14.84 -11.38
CA ILE A 113 -1.02 16.28 -11.68
C ILE A 113 -0.24 17.14 -10.68
N GLU A 114 0.60 16.50 -9.86
CA GLU A 114 1.43 17.16 -8.84
C GLU A 114 0.61 18.00 -7.82
N ARG A 115 -0.66 17.62 -7.57
CA ARG A 115 -1.50 18.24 -6.54
C ARG A 115 -1.09 17.81 -5.14
N VAL A 116 -0.58 16.58 -5.02
CA VAL A 116 0.05 16.04 -3.83
C VAL A 116 1.41 15.43 -4.19
N ALA A 117 2.31 15.36 -3.23
CA ALA A 117 3.67 14.84 -3.43
C ALA A 117 3.81 13.36 -3.05
N VAL A 118 2.91 12.84 -2.20
CA VAL A 118 2.96 11.49 -1.62
C VAL A 118 1.56 10.89 -1.62
N VAL A 119 1.51 9.57 -1.83
CA VAL A 119 0.31 8.76 -1.67
C VAL A 119 0.68 7.42 -1.02
N GLN A 120 -0.26 6.82 -0.29
CA GLN A 120 -0.08 5.49 0.27
C GLN A 120 -0.52 4.43 -0.76
N GLN A 121 0.43 3.97 -1.56
CA GLN A 121 0.20 3.01 -2.64
C GLN A 121 1.36 2.01 -2.76
N GLY A 122 1.34 1.16 -3.77
CA GLY A 122 2.44 0.27 -4.11
C GLY A 122 3.00 0.54 -5.51
N ASN A 123 3.99 -0.24 -5.90
CA ASN A 123 4.68 -0.08 -7.19
C ASN A 123 3.79 -0.29 -8.43
N TRP A 124 2.61 -0.88 -8.27
CA TRP A 124 1.63 -1.04 -9.38
C TRP A 124 1.15 0.27 -10.00
N ILE A 125 1.28 1.40 -9.28
CA ILE A 125 0.93 2.71 -9.85
C ILE A 125 1.94 3.19 -10.90
N GLY A 126 3.14 2.62 -10.98
CA GLY A 126 4.19 3.04 -11.91
C GLY A 126 3.75 3.03 -13.38
N PRO A 127 3.27 1.91 -13.93
CA PRO A 127 2.76 1.87 -15.30
C PRO A 127 1.57 2.79 -15.56
N GLU A 128 0.68 2.96 -14.56
CA GLU A 128 -0.45 3.89 -14.68
C GLU A 128 0.00 5.34 -14.73
N LEU A 129 0.90 5.74 -13.83
CA LEU A 129 1.48 7.09 -13.84
C LEU A 129 2.22 7.39 -15.15
N SER A 130 3.01 6.43 -15.66
CA SER A 130 3.67 6.57 -16.97
C SER A 130 2.67 6.78 -18.09
N GLY A 131 1.49 6.16 -18.01
CA GLY A 131 0.42 6.34 -18.98
C GLY A 131 -0.26 7.71 -18.93
N ILE A 132 -0.17 8.41 -17.79
CA ILE A 132 -0.76 9.74 -17.57
C ILE A 132 0.31 10.83 -17.79
N ASP A 133 1.43 10.73 -17.08
CA ASP A 133 2.57 11.66 -17.15
C ASP A 133 3.89 10.92 -16.88
N GLU A 134 4.64 10.66 -17.96
CA GLU A 134 5.93 9.95 -17.89
C GLU A 134 6.99 10.75 -17.11
N GLU A 135 6.94 12.09 -17.16
CA GLU A 135 7.90 12.92 -16.42
C GLU A 135 7.66 12.83 -14.91
N VAL A 136 6.41 12.81 -14.49
CA VAL A 136 6.03 12.59 -13.08
C VAL A 136 6.43 11.17 -12.65
N ALA A 137 6.07 10.14 -13.42
CA ALA A 137 6.40 8.75 -13.11
C ALA A 137 7.91 8.53 -12.91
N ASN A 138 8.74 9.12 -13.78
CA ASN A 138 10.20 9.01 -13.70
C ASN A 138 10.84 9.73 -12.50
N LYS A 139 10.10 10.59 -11.79
CA LYS A 139 10.55 11.26 -10.57
C LYS A 139 10.13 10.54 -9.29
N MET A 140 9.27 9.52 -9.39
CA MET A 140 8.75 8.81 -8.24
C MET A 140 9.80 7.93 -7.57
N GLY A 141 9.66 7.79 -6.27
CA GLY A 141 10.41 6.87 -5.43
C GLY A 141 9.52 6.30 -4.33
N ILE A 142 10.06 5.39 -3.53
CA ILE A 142 9.34 4.76 -2.43
C ILE A 142 9.93 5.22 -1.09
N LEU A 143 9.07 5.65 -0.20
CA LEU A 143 9.37 5.83 1.22
C LEU A 143 8.97 4.56 2.00
N PRO A 144 9.66 4.24 3.10
CA PRO A 144 9.22 3.17 3.98
C PRO A 144 7.88 3.51 4.65
N ILE A 145 7.17 2.50 5.14
CA ILE A 145 6.04 2.66 6.05
C ILE A 145 6.59 2.60 7.48
N PRO A 146 6.77 3.75 8.15
CA PRO A 146 7.53 3.83 9.38
C PRO A 146 6.67 3.48 10.60
N LEU A 147 6.68 2.24 11.04
CA LEU A 147 6.01 1.86 12.29
C LEU A 147 6.86 2.33 13.48
N LYS A 148 6.52 3.49 14.01
CA LYS A 148 7.30 4.26 15.00
C LYS A 148 7.72 3.41 16.20
N GLY A 149 9.03 3.39 16.47
CA GLY A 149 9.61 2.68 17.62
C GLY A 149 9.62 1.16 17.49
N VAL A 150 9.21 0.61 16.34
CA VAL A 150 9.13 -0.85 16.12
C VAL A 150 9.94 -1.25 14.88
N LYS A 151 9.53 -0.79 13.71
CA LYS A 151 10.22 -1.05 12.44
C LYS A 151 9.94 0.10 11.47
N GLU A 152 10.96 0.91 11.18
CA GLU A 152 10.75 2.21 10.53
C GLU A 152 11.28 2.29 9.10
N ASP A 153 12.31 1.49 8.75
CA ASP A 153 12.95 1.48 7.42
C ASP A 153 12.61 0.19 6.66
N CYS A 154 11.32 -0.05 6.46
CA CYS A 154 10.84 -1.24 5.76
C CYS A 154 9.60 -0.96 4.94
N ILE A 155 9.40 -1.76 3.89
CA ILE A 155 8.16 -1.79 3.10
C ILE A 155 7.48 -3.16 3.22
N PRO A 156 6.14 -3.24 3.19
CA PRO A 156 5.43 -4.51 3.06
C PRO A 156 5.69 -5.12 1.69
N THR A 157 6.05 -6.40 1.66
CA THR A 157 6.22 -7.16 0.42
C THR A 157 5.62 -8.54 0.56
N GLY A 158 5.09 -9.07 -0.52
CA GLY A 158 4.54 -10.42 -0.55
C GLY A 158 3.75 -10.70 -1.82
N ILE A 159 3.26 -11.93 -1.92
CA ILE A 159 2.38 -12.35 -3.00
C ILE A 159 0.95 -11.97 -2.60
N SER A 160 0.42 -10.89 -3.19
CA SER A 160 -0.91 -10.38 -2.89
C SER A 160 -2.00 -10.96 -3.81
N ILE A 161 -1.63 -11.42 -5.00
CA ILE A 161 -2.55 -11.90 -6.05
C ILE A 161 -2.09 -13.26 -6.55
N TYR A 162 -3.05 -14.16 -6.77
CA TYR A 162 -2.83 -15.52 -7.27
C TYR A 162 -3.62 -15.77 -8.54
N TRP A 163 -3.00 -16.43 -9.51
CA TRP A 163 -3.69 -16.93 -10.70
C TRP A 163 -4.29 -18.29 -10.41
N CYS A 164 -5.57 -18.46 -10.72
CA CYS A 164 -6.30 -19.70 -10.51
C CYS A 164 -6.93 -20.20 -11.80
N ILE A 165 -6.81 -21.48 -12.07
CA ILE A 165 -7.51 -22.14 -13.19
C ILE A 165 -8.82 -22.71 -12.62
N ASN A 166 -9.96 -22.33 -13.22
CA ASN A 166 -11.26 -22.83 -12.80
C ASN A 166 -11.35 -24.34 -12.95
N SER A 167 -11.54 -25.06 -11.86
CA SER A 167 -11.63 -26.52 -11.83
C SER A 167 -12.85 -27.06 -12.59
N GLN A 168 -13.89 -26.25 -12.81
CA GLN A 168 -15.10 -26.60 -13.52
C GLN A 168 -15.00 -26.40 -15.04
N SER A 169 -13.95 -25.80 -15.57
CA SER A 169 -13.71 -25.67 -17.00
C SER A 169 -13.45 -27.03 -17.64
N GLY A 170 -13.69 -27.16 -18.94
CA GLY A 170 -13.37 -28.35 -19.69
C GLY A 170 -11.86 -28.65 -19.74
N ASP A 171 -11.48 -29.87 -20.06
CA ASP A 171 -10.06 -30.27 -20.01
C ASP A 171 -9.21 -29.49 -21.01
N LYS A 172 -9.76 -29.14 -22.19
CA LYS A 172 -9.05 -28.36 -23.22
C LYS A 172 -8.79 -26.94 -22.76
N GLU A 173 -9.76 -26.32 -22.09
CA GLU A 173 -9.63 -24.95 -21.54
C GLU A 173 -8.63 -24.91 -20.39
N LYS A 174 -8.62 -25.94 -19.52
CA LYS A 174 -7.63 -26.07 -18.46
C LYS A 174 -6.22 -26.21 -19.00
N GLU A 175 -6.01 -27.06 -20.01
CA GLU A 175 -4.70 -27.23 -20.65
C GLU A 175 -4.25 -25.94 -21.36
N ALA A 176 -5.15 -25.28 -22.11
CA ALA A 176 -4.83 -23.98 -22.72
C ALA A 176 -4.44 -22.92 -21.67
N SER A 177 -5.15 -22.87 -20.54
CA SER A 177 -4.82 -21.96 -19.42
C SER A 177 -3.44 -22.26 -18.82
N LYS A 178 -3.10 -23.54 -18.66
CA LYS A 178 -1.77 -23.94 -18.17
C LYS A 178 -0.66 -23.55 -19.15
N GLU A 179 -0.86 -23.79 -20.43
CA GLU A 179 0.12 -23.40 -21.46
C GLU A 179 0.28 -21.89 -21.56
N PHE A 180 -0.81 -21.10 -21.43
CA PHE A 180 -0.74 -19.64 -21.36
C PHE A 180 0.07 -19.19 -20.14
N LEU A 181 -0.23 -19.69 -18.93
CA LEU A 181 0.51 -19.32 -17.73
C LEU A 181 1.98 -19.72 -17.80
N LYS A 182 2.26 -20.91 -18.37
CA LYS A 182 3.63 -21.35 -18.59
C LYS A 182 4.37 -20.42 -19.55
N TRP A 183 3.75 -20.04 -20.66
CA TRP A 183 4.32 -19.07 -21.60
C TRP A 183 4.57 -17.73 -20.89
N LEU A 184 3.56 -17.20 -20.19
CA LEU A 184 3.64 -15.88 -19.53
C LEU A 184 4.78 -15.82 -18.50
N PHE A 185 4.99 -16.87 -17.70
CA PHE A 185 5.96 -16.87 -16.62
C PHE A 185 7.32 -17.50 -16.97
N GLN A 186 7.47 -18.17 -18.14
CA GLN A 186 8.68 -18.89 -18.48
C GLN A 186 9.32 -18.47 -19.80
N SER A 187 8.57 -17.92 -20.77
CA SER A 187 9.16 -17.41 -22.01
C SER A 187 9.81 -16.04 -21.79
N ASP A 188 10.80 -15.71 -22.62
CA ASP A 188 11.48 -14.41 -22.54
C ASP A 188 10.50 -13.25 -22.78
N GLU A 189 9.57 -13.39 -23.75
CA GLU A 189 8.52 -12.41 -24.02
C GLU A 189 7.56 -12.25 -22.85
N GLY A 190 7.05 -13.36 -22.30
CA GLY A 190 6.14 -13.34 -21.16
C GLY A 190 6.79 -12.73 -19.90
N LYS A 191 8.06 -13.05 -19.64
CA LYS A 191 8.82 -12.44 -18.53
C LYS A 191 8.94 -10.93 -18.67
N GLN A 192 9.19 -10.40 -19.88
CA GLN A 192 9.24 -8.96 -20.14
C GLN A 192 7.89 -8.30 -19.85
N ILE A 193 6.78 -8.91 -20.27
CA ILE A 193 5.42 -8.44 -19.98
C ILE A 193 5.18 -8.39 -18.46
N VAL A 194 5.52 -9.46 -17.74
CA VAL A 194 5.33 -9.52 -16.27
C VAL A 194 6.10 -8.41 -15.54
N VAL A 195 7.33 -8.17 -15.96
CA VAL A 195 8.22 -7.22 -15.27
C VAL A 195 7.95 -5.78 -15.71
N ASN A 196 7.87 -5.53 -17.02
CA ASN A 196 7.90 -4.17 -17.54
C ASN A 196 6.54 -3.62 -17.94
N ASP A 197 5.58 -4.47 -18.35
CA ASP A 197 4.23 -4.00 -18.68
C ASP A 197 3.30 -4.05 -17.45
N PHE A 198 3.41 -5.11 -16.63
CA PHE A 198 2.63 -5.21 -15.38
C PHE A 198 3.30 -4.51 -14.19
N GLY A 199 4.58 -4.16 -14.28
CA GLY A 199 5.34 -3.55 -13.20
C GLY A 199 5.57 -4.48 -12.00
N PHE A 200 5.54 -5.80 -12.18
CA PHE A 200 5.71 -6.75 -11.09
C PHE A 200 7.19 -6.98 -10.76
N VAL A 201 7.51 -7.01 -9.48
CA VAL A 201 8.76 -7.58 -9.00
C VAL A 201 8.54 -9.09 -8.85
N PRO A 202 9.15 -9.93 -9.70
CA PRO A 202 8.80 -11.34 -9.77
C PRO A 202 9.23 -12.10 -8.51
N ALA A 203 8.34 -13.00 -8.05
CA ALA A 203 8.61 -13.89 -6.92
C ALA A 203 9.24 -15.23 -7.35
N PHE A 204 9.70 -15.35 -8.61
CA PHE A 204 10.29 -16.54 -9.20
C PHE A 204 11.80 -16.37 -9.40
N ASN A 205 12.55 -17.47 -9.29
CA ASN A 205 14.01 -17.47 -9.40
C ASN A 205 14.54 -17.59 -10.85
N ASN A 206 13.68 -17.50 -11.85
CA ASN A 206 14.04 -17.58 -13.27
C ASN A 206 13.94 -16.23 -13.99
N TYR A 207 14.07 -15.13 -13.27
CA TYR A 207 13.93 -13.76 -13.79
C TYR A 207 15.23 -12.93 -13.66
N ASP A 208 16.35 -13.55 -13.31
CA ASP A 208 17.63 -12.84 -13.11
C ASP A 208 18.14 -12.15 -14.38
N ASP A 209 17.67 -12.58 -15.55
CA ASP A 209 18.00 -12.06 -16.87
C ASP A 209 17.06 -10.92 -17.34
N VAL A 210 16.04 -10.58 -16.55
CA VAL A 210 15.07 -9.54 -16.92
C VAL A 210 15.36 -8.25 -16.17
N GLU A 211 15.69 -7.20 -16.92
CA GLU A 211 15.90 -5.88 -16.32
C GLU A 211 14.55 -5.23 -15.95
N ILE A 212 14.44 -4.79 -14.70
CA ILE A 212 13.32 -3.97 -14.24
C ILE A 212 13.55 -2.54 -14.73
N THR A 213 12.63 -1.96 -15.49
CA THR A 213 12.74 -0.59 -16.02
C THR A 213 12.01 0.43 -15.16
N ASP A 214 10.86 0.06 -14.60
CA ASP A 214 10.04 0.93 -13.76
C ASP A 214 10.78 1.40 -12.48
N PRO A 215 10.81 2.73 -12.20
CA PRO A 215 11.51 3.28 -11.05
C PRO A 215 11.01 2.76 -9.70
N LEU A 216 9.69 2.61 -9.51
CA LEU A 216 9.11 2.13 -8.25
C LEU A 216 9.45 0.67 -8.02
N SER A 217 9.39 -0.17 -9.06
CA SER A 217 9.74 -1.58 -8.97
C SER A 217 11.24 -1.79 -8.69
N LYS A 218 12.13 -0.89 -9.20
CA LYS A 218 13.55 -0.85 -8.82
C LYS A 218 13.74 -0.59 -7.33
N GLU A 219 12.99 0.37 -6.77
CA GLU A 219 13.05 0.68 -5.34
C GLU A 219 12.53 -0.49 -4.49
N VAL A 220 11.41 -1.13 -4.88
CA VAL A 220 10.93 -2.36 -4.20
C VAL A 220 12.00 -3.44 -4.20
N LYS A 221 12.63 -3.70 -5.35
CA LYS A 221 13.73 -4.66 -5.47
C LYS A 221 14.90 -4.32 -4.54
N ARG A 222 15.27 -3.04 -4.46
CA ARG A 222 16.32 -2.57 -3.54
C ARG A 222 15.97 -2.87 -2.08
N TYR A 223 14.75 -2.57 -1.63
CA TYR A 223 14.31 -2.89 -0.27
C TYR A 223 14.35 -4.40 0.01
N ILE A 224 13.97 -5.22 -0.97
CA ILE A 224 14.04 -6.69 -0.88
C ILE A 224 15.50 -7.14 -0.73
N ASP A 225 16.40 -6.65 -1.58
CA ASP A 225 17.82 -7.04 -1.58
C ASP A 225 18.55 -6.60 -0.30
N GLU A 226 18.12 -5.48 0.31
CA GLU A 226 18.63 -4.99 1.59
C GLU A 226 18.00 -5.70 2.81
N GLY A 227 17.01 -6.59 2.61
CA GLY A 227 16.28 -7.25 3.69
C GLY A 227 15.40 -6.32 4.52
N LYS A 228 15.03 -5.17 3.97
CA LYS A 228 14.21 -4.13 4.59
C LYS A 228 12.72 -4.31 4.25
N THR A 229 12.20 -5.48 4.56
CA THR A 229 10.82 -5.82 4.24
C THR A 229 10.03 -6.26 5.47
N LEU A 230 8.71 -6.09 5.40
CA LEU A 230 7.72 -6.65 6.29
C LEU A 230 6.92 -7.72 5.52
N PRO A 231 6.56 -8.84 6.14
CA PRO A 231 5.75 -9.84 5.47
C PRO A 231 4.35 -9.29 5.17
N TRP A 232 3.76 -9.74 4.06
CA TRP A 232 2.35 -9.50 3.75
C TRP A 232 1.49 -10.55 4.46
N VAL A 233 0.96 -10.21 5.65
CA VAL A 233 0.23 -11.15 6.50
C VAL A 233 -1.28 -11.16 6.25
N MET A 234 -1.79 -10.20 5.48
CA MET A 234 -3.23 -9.99 5.24
C MET A 234 -3.93 -11.16 4.56
N GLY A 235 -3.21 -12.01 3.82
CA GLY A 235 -3.75 -13.29 3.32
C GLY A 235 -4.20 -14.27 4.43
N GLY A 236 -3.93 -13.96 5.69
CA GLY A 236 -4.40 -14.69 6.86
C GLY A 236 -5.75 -14.24 7.41
N PHE A 237 -6.30 -13.13 6.93
CA PHE A 237 -7.61 -12.64 7.37
C PHE A 237 -8.75 -13.62 7.08
N PRO A 238 -9.77 -13.70 7.94
CA PRO A 238 -11.00 -14.39 7.62
C PRO A 238 -11.73 -13.69 6.48
N SER A 239 -12.51 -14.46 5.71
CA SER A 239 -13.27 -13.92 4.59
C SER A 239 -14.20 -12.78 5.04
N GLY A 240 -14.19 -11.67 4.31
CA GLY A 240 -15.02 -10.49 4.63
C GLY A 240 -14.45 -9.58 5.71
N TYR A 241 -13.25 -9.84 6.24
CA TYR A 241 -12.65 -8.97 7.27
C TYR A 241 -12.20 -7.63 6.72
N GLU A 242 -11.58 -7.59 5.52
CA GLU A 242 -11.10 -6.34 4.90
C GLU A 242 -12.15 -5.22 4.88
N PRO A 243 -13.35 -5.41 4.31
CA PRO A 243 -14.35 -4.33 4.27
C PRO A 243 -14.87 -3.92 5.66
N LYS A 244 -14.90 -4.83 6.64
CA LYS A 244 -15.24 -4.49 8.02
C LYS A 244 -14.15 -3.64 8.67
N ALA A 245 -12.90 -4.07 8.56
CA ALA A 245 -11.76 -3.31 9.06
C ALA A 245 -11.71 -1.92 8.43
N ALA A 246 -11.92 -1.80 7.11
CA ALA A 246 -11.98 -0.51 6.45
C ALA A 246 -13.10 0.38 6.99
N ALA A 247 -14.29 -0.18 7.27
CA ALA A 247 -15.40 0.56 7.87
C ALA A 247 -15.05 1.08 9.27
N ASP A 248 -14.28 0.32 10.06
CA ASP A 248 -13.82 0.75 11.37
C ASP A 248 -12.88 1.97 11.28
N PHE A 249 -11.92 1.95 10.33
CA PHE A 249 -11.08 3.12 10.05
C PHE A 249 -11.90 4.31 9.56
N GLN A 250 -12.85 4.10 8.66
CA GLN A 250 -13.74 5.16 8.15
C GLN A 250 -14.59 5.77 9.27
N GLY A 251 -15.07 4.95 10.21
CA GLY A 251 -15.76 5.40 11.42
C GLY A 251 -14.86 6.25 12.32
N TYR A 252 -13.59 5.87 12.46
CA TYR A 252 -12.59 6.69 13.15
C TYR A 252 -12.35 8.04 12.46
N PHE A 253 -12.17 8.06 11.15
CA PHE A 253 -12.00 9.31 10.38
C PHE A 253 -13.24 10.20 10.43
N SER A 254 -14.44 9.63 10.51
CA SER A 254 -15.70 10.37 10.67
C SER A 254 -15.95 10.87 12.11
N GLY A 255 -15.11 10.47 13.07
CA GLY A 255 -15.32 10.80 14.48
C GLY A 255 -16.44 9.99 15.16
N GLU A 256 -16.94 8.94 14.52
CA GLU A 256 -17.90 8.00 15.09
C GLU A 256 -17.24 7.15 16.19
N TYR A 257 -15.97 6.79 15.99
CA TYR A 257 -15.16 6.04 16.92
C TYR A 257 -13.96 6.86 17.40
N THR A 258 -13.60 6.71 18.67
CA THR A 258 -12.24 7.03 19.12
C THR A 258 -11.26 6.00 18.56
N PHE A 259 -9.96 6.28 18.60
CA PHE A 259 -8.93 5.32 18.16
C PHE A 259 -9.03 3.97 18.94
N ASP A 260 -9.23 4.05 20.26
CA ASP A 260 -9.35 2.83 21.09
C ASP A 260 -10.60 2.02 20.71
N GLN A 261 -11.72 2.69 20.44
CA GLN A 261 -12.95 2.03 19.99
C GLN A 261 -12.76 1.38 18.62
N MET A 262 -12.07 2.03 17.68
CA MET A 262 -11.72 1.43 16.39
C MET A 262 -10.87 0.17 16.58
N VAL A 263 -9.85 0.21 17.44
CA VAL A 263 -9.00 -0.96 17.76
C VAL A 263 -9.82 -2.11 18.37
N ASP A 264 -10.77 -1.79 19.23
CA ASP A 264 -11.66 -2.79 19.83
C ASP A 264 -12.61 -3.41 18.78
N GLN A 265 -13.13 -2.61 17.83
CA GLN A 265 -13.95 -3.10 16.71
C GLN A 265 -13.14 -4.01 15.77
N LEU A 266 -11.96 -3.60 15.35
CA LEU A 266 -11.05 -4.43 14.55
C LEU A 266 -10.83 -5.82 15.18
N LYS A 267 -10.63 -5.88 16.49
CA LYS A 267 -10.46 -7.16 17.22
C LYS A 267 -11.76 -7.96 17.27
N ALA A 268 -12.87 -7.30 17.55
CA ALA A 268 -14.18 -7.94 17.65
C ALA A 268 -14.61 -8.56 16.32
N ASP A 269 -14.49 -7.82 15.23
CA ASP A 269 -14.84 -8.26 13.89
C ASP A 269 -13.97 -9.43 13.40
N PHE A 270 -12.69 -9.43 13.75
CA PHE A 270 -11.82 -10.57 13.46
C PHE A 270 -12.33 -11.85 14.13
N VAL A 271 -12.68 -11.79 15.41
CA VAL A 271 -13.20 -12.94 16.19
C VAL A 271 -14.58 -13.36 15.69
N GLU A 272 -15.45 -12.41 15.31
CA GLU A 272 -16.78 -12.70 14.75
C GLU A 272 -16.69 -13.51 13.47
N LEU A 273 -15.83 -13.09 12.53
CA LEU A 273 -15.70 -13.73 11.22
C LEU A 273 -14.93 -15.07 11.24
N LYS A 274 -14.32 -15.42 12.37
CA LYS A 274 -13.67 -16.72 12.56
C LYS A 274 -14.62 -17.81 13.08
N LYS A 275 -15.81 -17.47 13.49
CA LYS A 275 -16.84 -18.43 13.94
C LYS A 275 -17.52 -19.10 12.75
#